data_0c3671267b2c894e93874c760b28264f
#
_entry.id   0c3671267b2c894e93874c760b28264f
#
_cell.length_a   1.000
_cell.length_b   1.000
_cell.length_c   1.000
_cell.angle_alpha   90.00
_cell.angle_beta   90.00
_cell.angle_gamma   90.00
#
_symmetry.space_group_name_H-M   'P 1'
#
loop_
_entity.id
_entity.type
_entity.pdbx_description
1 polymer ?
#
loop_
_entity_poly.entity_id
_entity_poly.type
_entity_poly.pdbx_seq_one_letter_code
_entity_poly.pdbx_strand_id
1 'polypeptide(L)'
;METYDFAVIGGGSAGYAAASTAGRLGLKTICIEGGKDIGGLCILRGCMPSKTLIESANRFLTLRRASEFGLNTGRLGFDSGAIIRRKRELIAGFADYRVGQLKAGDFDFVRGIAEFVAPERIRIHLLSGDGTQEIEARTSLISTGSELNLIELPGLQETGFLHSDVALDSEVIPRSVIILGGGAISLEFAHFYEALGTQVTILQRSSQVIKEADADVAEALVNAYRRRGIEVVCGTRLAGVKKSDGQKLVKYQKDGKELAVAAEEIFYALGRKPAVSKLNLRSIGLEQSDAGGVKVNAHLQTTQPNIFAAGDATGIYEVVHLAVEHGTLAAENAKRFLDGKELKATDNRLNLFAMFSEPQVAVVGLTEKEATQAGVAVRVAKYPFHDHGKSIIRAETDGFVKLMVDAGTGEILGGAVVGPEVSELIHEIVVAMHFRARAADLASIPHYHPTLSEIWTYPASELA
;
A
#
# COMPACT_ATOMS: atom_id res chain seq x y z
N MET A 1 -18.19 -33.23 12.54
CA MET A 1 -17.69 -31.91 12.16
C MET A 1 -16.40 -31.70 12.93
N GLU A 2 -15.35 -31.23 12.27
CA GLU A 2 -14.06 -30.99 12.93
C GLU A 2 -14.09 -29.64 13.62
N THR A 3 -13.49 -29.55 14.83
CA THR A 3 -13.49 -28.35 15.67
C THR A 3 -12.07 -27.80 15.77
N TYR A 4 -11.94 -26.46 15.58
CA TYR A 4 -10.71 -25.70 15.68
C TYR A 4 -10.83 -24.61 16.76
N ASP A 5 -9.71 -24.23 17.36
CA ASP A 5 -9.65 -23.07 18.25
C ASP A 5 -9.68 -21.78 17.44
N PHE A 6 -9.03 -21.79 16.24
CA PHE A 6 -8.90 -20.61 15.41
C PHE A 6 -8.98 -20.97 13.92
N ALA A 7 -9.88 -20.31 13.18
CA ALA A 7 -9.97 -20.40 11.73
C ALA A 7 -9.52 -19.09 11.07
N VAL A 8 -8.55 -19.18 10.17
CA VAL A 8 -8.04 -18.05 9.40
C VAL A 8 -8.59 -18.12 7.98
N ILE A 9 -9.36 -17.11 7.56
CA ILE A 9 -9.97 -17.02 6.25
C ILE A 9 -9.15 -16.08 5.37
N GLY A 10 -8.34 -16.63 4.49
CA GLY A 10 -7.37 -15.96 3.60
C GLY A 10 -5.94 -16.15 4.07
N GLY A 11 -5.09 -16.75 3.23
CA GLY A 11 -3.67 -17.05 3.50
C GLY A 11 -2.68 -15.96 3.01
N GLY A 12 -3.16 -14.71 2.82
CA GLY A 12 -2.32 -13.56 2.48
C GLY A 12 -1.40 -13.14 3.63
N SER A 13 -0.87 -11.92 3.61
CA SER A 13 0.11 -11.44 4.61
C SER A 13 -0.43 -11.48 6.04
N ALA A 14 -1.65 -10.96 6.28
CA ALA A 14 -2.29 -10.99 7.59
C ALA A 14 -2.62 -12.42 8.03
N GLY A 15 -3.20 -13.20 7.12
CA GLY A 15 -3.63 -14.57 7.45
C GLY A 15 -2.48 -15.51 7.73
N TYR A 16 -1.40 -15.45 6.96
CA TYR A 16 -0.21 -16.24 7.25
C TYR A 16 0.42 -15.86 8.60
N ALA A 17 0.54 -14.56 8.89
CA ALA A 17 1.08 -14.08 10.17
C ALA A 17 0.20 -14.58 11.34
N ALA A 18 -1.13 -14.53 11.18
CA ALA A 18 -2.07 -15.02 12.17
C ALA A 18 -1.99 -16.53 12.37
N ALA A 19 -2.03 -17.32 11.30
CA ALA A 19 -1.99 -18.78 11.38
C ALA A 19 -0.67 -19.28 12.02
N SER A 20 0.46 -18.70 11.59
CA SER A 20 1.78 -19.02 12.17
C SER A 20 1.87 -18.64 13.65
N THR A 21 1.32 -17.48 14.03
CA THR A 21 1.31 -17.05 15.44
C THR A 21 0.40 -17.95 16.28
N ALA A 22 -0.80 -18.28 15.78
CA ALA A 22 -1.75 -19.14 16.48
C ALA A 22 -1.18 -20.55 16.71
N GLY A 23 -0.51 -21.13 15.72
CA GLY A 23 0.20 -22.42 15.86
C GLY A 23 1.26 -22.37 16.96
N ARG A 24 2.13 -21.34 16.97
CA ARG A 24 3.12 -21.15 18.03
C ARG A 24 2.51 -20.95 19.44
N LEU A 25 1.29 -20.42 19.51
CA LEU A 25 0.53 -20.27 20.75
C LEU A 25 -0.20 -21.54 21.15
N GLY A 26 -0.07 -22.64 20.39
CA GLY A 26 -0.67 -23.93 20.68
C GLY A 26 -2.17 -24.01 20.38
N LEU A 27 -2.71 -23.12 19.54
CA LEU A 27 -4.10 -23.19 19.09
C LEU A 27 -4.23 -24.22 17.95
N LYS A 28 -5.22 -25.12 18.03
CA LYS A 28 -5.60 -25.93 16.87
C LYS A 28 -6.16 -25.02 15.80
N THR A 29 -5.38 -24.79 14.75
CA THR A 29 -5.63 -23.75 13.75
C THR A 29 -5.84 -24.33 12.37
N ILE A 30 -6.76 -23.74 11.58
CA ILE A 30 -6.93 -23.99 10.15
C ILE A 30 -6.78 -22.67 9.38
N CYS A 31 -6.03 -22.71 8.27
CA CYS A 31 -5.92 -21.62 7.31
C CYS A 31 -6.62 -22.02 5.99
N ILE A 32 -7.62 -21.23 5.59
CA ILE A 32 -8.45 -21.49 4.41
C ILE A 32 -8.09 -20.47 3.34
N GLU A 33 -7.56 -20.92 2.19
CA GLU A 33 -7.12 -20.05 1.09
C GLU A 33 -7.97 -20.27 -0.17
N GLY A 34 -8.73 -19.25 -0.55
CA GLY A 34 -9.67 -19.30 -1.69
C GLY A 34 -9.15 -18.62 -2.96
N GLY A 35 -7.95 -18.06 -2.96
CA GLY A 35 -7.36 -17.42 -4.14
C GLY A 35 -7.04 -18.44 -5.25
N LYS A 36 -7.06 -18.01 -6.53
CA LYS A 36 -6.62 -18.85 -7.66
C LYS A 36 -5.18 -19.33 -7.42
N ASP A 37 -4.30 -18.40 -7.08
CA ASP A 37 -2.90 -18.65 -6.77
C ASP A 37 -2.64 -18.37 -5.29
N ILE A 38 -1.64 -19.03 -4.70
CA ILE A 38 -1.27 -18.87 -3.29
C ILE A 38 -0.16 -17.83 -3.20
N GLY A 39 -0.28 -16.88 -2.27
CA GLY A 39 0.73 -15.83 -2.04
C GLY A 39 0.12 -14.52 -1.52
N GLY A 40 -1.16 -14.34 -1.73
CA GLY A 40 -1.87 -13.10 -1.40
C GLY A 40 -1.52 -11.94 -2.35
N LEU A 41 -2.21 -10.83 -2.18
CA LEU A 41 -2.11 -9.68 -3.09
C LEU A 41 -0.68 -9.14 -3.17
N CYS A 42 0.00 -8.93 -2.04
CA CYS A 42 1.33 -8.34 -1.99
C CYS A 42 2.36 -9.09 -2.84
N ILE A 43 2.42 -10.41 -2.74
CA ILE A 43 3.38 -11.24 -3.49
C ILE A 43 2.99 -11.32 -4.96
N LEU A 44 1.71 -11.56 -5.25
CA LEU A 44 1.28 -11.94 -6.60
C LEU A 44 0.97 -10.76 -7.51
N ARG A 45 0.36 -9.69 -6.97
CA ARG A 45 -0.24 -8.59 -7.77
C ARG A 45 -0.13 -7.21 -7.10
N GLY A 46 0.70 -7.08 -6.06
CA GLY A 46 0.87 -5.83 -5.30
C GLY A 46 2.32 -5.40 -5.22
N CYS A 47 2.85 -5.38 -3.99
CA CYS A 47 4.14 -4.79 -3.66
C CYS A 47 5.30 -5.41 -4.44
N MET A 48 5.43 -6.75 -4.42
CA MET A 48 6.62 -7.40 -4.98
C MET A 48 6.72 -7.24 -6.51
N PRO A 49 5.67 -7.51 -7.30
CA PRO A 49 5.76 -7.33 -8.75
C PRO A 49 5.89 -5.85 -9.15
N SER A 50 5.18 -4.92 -8.50
CA SER A 50 5.29 -3.49 -8.86
C SER A 50 6.69 -2.94 -8.56
N LYS A 51 7.28 -3.25 -7.38
CA LYS A 51 8.63 -2.79 -7.03
C LYS A 51 9.70 -3.44 -7.91
N THR A 52 9.48 -4.66 -8.37
CA THR A 52 10.37 -5.29 -9.36
C THR A 52 10.38 -4.55 -10.70
N LEU A 53 9.21 -4.07 -11.17
CA LEU A 53 9.12 -3.26 -12.38
C LEU A 53 9.71 -1.86 -12.19
N ILE A 54 9.38 -1.22 -11.07
CA ILE A 54 9.91 0.10 -10.70
C ILE A 54 11.43 0.08 -10.60
N GLU A 55 12.03 -0.96 -10.04
CA GLU A 55 13.50 -1.09 -9.99
C GLU A 55 14.12 -1.12 -11.39
N SER A 56 13.50 -1.81 -12.35
CA SER A 56 13.96 -1.77 -13.75
C SER A 56 13.83 -0.38 -14.37
N ALA A 57 12.74 0.34 -14.07
CA ALA A 57 12.53 1.72 -14.50
C ALA A 57 13.54 2.68 -13.87
N ASN A 58 13.86 2.53 -12.58
CA ASN A 58 14.87 3.31 -11.87
C ASN A 58 16.26 3.14 -12.50
N ARG A 59 16.65 1.90 -12.83
CA ARG A 59 17.92 1.62 -13.53
C ARG A 59 17.95 2.31 -14.89
N PHE A 60 16.87 2.26 -15.65
CA PHE A 60 16.80 2.93 -16.94
C PHE A 60 16.82 4.46 -16.81
N LEU A 61 16.13 5.03 -15.82
CA LEU A 61 16.17 6.46 -15.52
C LEU A 61 17.57 6.93 -15.14
N THR A 62 18.31 6.13 -14.33
CA THR A 62 19.72 6.40 -13.99
C THR A 62 20.58 6.47 -15.25
N LEU A 63 20.38 5.55 -16.21
CA LEU A 63 21.10 5.59 -17.48
C LEU A 63 20.74 6.82 -18.32
N ARG A 64 19.48 7.23 -18.34
CA ARG A 64 19.03 8.47 -19.04
C ARG A 64 19.71 9.74 -18.48
N ARG A 65 20.00 9.74 -17.18
CA ARG A 65 20.64 10.85 -16.46
C ARG A 65 22.17 10.76 -16.41
N ALA A 66 22.78 9.76 -17.02
CA ALA A 66 24.24 9.50 -16.93
C ALA A 66 25.11 10.69 -17.38
N SER A 67 24.64 11.52 -18.32
CA SER A 67 25.36 12.71 -18.78
C SER A 67 25.55 13.77 -17.69
N GLU A 68 24.66 13.83 -16.68
CA GLU A 68 24.80 14.71 -15.52
C GLU A 68 26.08 14.41 -14.71
N PHE A 69 26.56 13.16 -14.81
CA PHE A 69 27.77 12.65 -14.15
C PHE A 69 28.96 12.52 -15.09
N GLY A 70 28.89 13.10 -16.30
CA GLY A 70 29.96 13.03 -17.29
C GLY A 70 30.09 11.67 -17.99
N LEU A 71 29.06 10.82 -17.91
CA LEU A 71 29.07 9.48 -18.49
C LEU A 71 28.35 9.46 -19.85
N ASN A 72 28.88 8.70 -20.80
CA ASN A 72 28.29 8.47 -22.11
C ASN A 72 27.75 7.04 -22.21
N THR A 73 26.46 6.91 -22.42
CA THR A 73 25.75 5.62 -22.49
C THR A 73 25.47 5.15 -23.92
N GLY A 74 25.74 6.01 -24.94
CA GLY A 74 25.32 5.73 -26.30
C GLY A 74 23.80 5.75 -26.48
N ARG A 75 23.28 4.99 -27.44
CA ARG A 75 21.84 4.87 -27.68
C ARG A 75 21.21 3.95 -26.64
N LEU A 76 20.36 4.51 -25.79
CA LEU A 76 19.62 3.74 -24.78
C LEU A 76 18.42 3.01 -25.42
N GLY A 77 18.11 1.84 -24.86
CA GLY A 77 16.94 1.04 -25.17
C GLY A 77 16.65 0.05 -24.06
N PHE A 78 15.48 -0.55 -24.07
CA PHE A 78 15.09 -1.62 -23.13
C PHE A 78 14.31 -2.72 -23.89
N ASP A 79 14.30 -3.91 -23.30
CA ASP A 79 13.46 -5.05 -23.71
C ASP A 79 12.38 -5.24 -22.64
N SER A 80 11.15 -4.80 -22.95
CA SER A 80 10.01 -4.93 -22.05
C SER A 80 9.68 -6.39 -21.74
N GLY A 81 9.83 -7.30 -22.71
CA GLY A 81 9.66 -8.73 -22.49
C GLY A 81 10.67 -9.29 -21.48
N ALA A 82 11.93 -8.83 -21.52
CA ALA A 82 12.94 -9.21 -20.52
C ALA A 82 12.62 -8.67 -19.13
N ILE A 83 12.14 -7.43 -19.03
CA ILE A 83 11.69 -6.83 -17.76
C ILE A 83 10.55 -7.68 -17.15
N ILE A 84 9.55 -8.04 -17.95
CA ILE A 84 8.42 -8.85 -17.48
C ILE A 84 8.84 -10.29 -17.13
N ARG A 85 9.73 -10.93 -17.91
CA ARG A 85 10.28 -12.26 -17.58
C ARG A 85 10.99 -12.23 -16.22
N ARG A 86 11.89 -11.26 -16.01
CA ARG A 86 12.58 -11.10 -14.72
C ARG A 86 11.57 -10.95 -13.55
N LYS A 87 10.52 -10.14 -13.73
CA LYS A 87 9.47 -9.99 -12.72
C LYS A 87 8.78 -11.34 -12.46
N ARG A 88 8.36 -12.07 -13.50
CA ARG A 88 7.67 -13.36 -13.36
C ARG A 88 8.52 -14.39 -12.61
N GLU A 89 9.80 -14.49 -12.91
CA GLU A 89 10.74 -15.40 -12.24
C GLU A 89 10.87 -15.08 -10.75
N LEU A 90 11.06 -13.82 -10.38
CA LEU A 90 11.13 -13.41 -8.97
C LEU A 90 9.84 -13.67 -8.21
N ILE A 91 8.70 -13.35 -8.81
CA ILE A 91 7.40 -13.55 -8.18
C ILE A 91 7.08 -15.03 -8.01
N ALA A 92 7.44 -15.88 -8.98
CA ALA A 92 7.30 -17.34 -8.84
C ALA A 92 8.11 -17.86 -7.63
N GLY A 93 9.36 -17.42 -7.46
CA GLY A 93 10.16 -17.78 -6.30
C GLY A 93 9.56 -17.36 -4.96
N PHE A 94 9.04 -16.13 -4.87
CA PHE A 94 8.34 -15.66 -3.66
C PHE A 94 7.04 -16.43 -3.38
N ALA A 95 6.27 -16.75 -4.43
CA ALA A 95 5.04 -17.53 -4.30
C ALA A 95 5.33 -18.96 -3.83
N ASP A 96 6.32 -19.63 -4.43
CA ASP A 96 6.74 -20.98 -4.04
C ASP A 96 7.22 -21.02 -2.59
N TYR A 97 7.99 -20.02 -2.16
CA TYR A 97 8.39 -19.90 -0.76
C TYR A 97 7.18 -19.78 0.17
N ARG A 98 6.19 -18.94 -0.18
CA ARG A 98 4.95 -18.80 0.60
C ARG A 98 4.13 -20.09 0.63
N VAL A 99 4.03 -20.81 -0.49
CA VAL A 99 3.37 -22.13 -0.56
C VAL A 99 4.06 -23.10 0.40
N GLY A 100 5.40 -23.12 0.40
CA GLY A 100 6.18 -23.94 1.34
C GLY A 100 5.87 -23.61 2.80
N GLN A 101 5.84 -22.32 3.14
CA GLN A 101 5.53 -21.85 4.49
C GLN A 101 4.11 -22.24 4.95
N LEU A 102 3.10 -22.12 4.07
CA LEU A 102 1.71 -22.46 4.40
C LEU A 102 1.51 -23.98 4.58
N LYS A 103 2.25 -24.80 3.82
CA LYS A 103 2.19 -26.26 3.92
C LYS A 103 2.97 -26.84 5.09
N ALA A 104 4.02 -26.16 5.55
CA ALA A 104 4.90 -26.61 6.64
C ALA A 104 4.56 -25.96 7.98
N GLY A 105 3.53 -25.12 8.08
CA GLY A 105 3.15 -24.44 9.32
C GLY A 105 2.48 -25.39 10.31
N ASP A 106 2.51 -25.03 11.58
CA ASP A 106 1.83 -25.75 12.67
C ASP A 106 0.31 -25.46 12.67
N PHE A 107 -0.31 -25.65 11.52
CA PHE A 107 -1.75 -25.47 11.29
C PHE A 107 -2.21 -26.28 10.07
N ASP A 108 -3.48 -26.61 10.01
CA ASP A 108 -4.08 -27.25 8.83
C ASP A 108 -4.24 -26.21 7.71
N PHE A 109 -3.90 -26.60 6.49
CA PHE A 109 -4.02 -25.74 5.31
C PHE A 109 -4.98 -26.33 4.29
N VAL A 110 -6.07 -25.60 3.97
CA VAL A 110 -7.10 -26.02 3.05
C VAL A 110 -7.31 -25.02 1.92
N ARG A 111 -7.41 -25.53 0.68
CA ARG A 111 -7.76 -24.74 -0.49
C ARG A 111 -9.28 -24.73 -0.68
N GLY A 112 -9.90 -23.58 -0.43
CA GLY A 112 -11.35 -23.44 -0.51
C GLY A 112 -11.83 -22.01 -0.30
N ILE A 113 -13.06 -21.75 -0.73
CA ILE A 113 -13.77 -20.50 -0.48
C ILE A 113 -14.64 -20.70 0.77
N ALA A 114 -14.36 -19.91 1.81
CA ALA A 114 -15.10 -19.96 3.06
C ALA A 114 -16.33 -19.06 3.03
N GLU A 115 -17.42 -19.51 3.65
CA GLU A 115 -18.57 -18.69 4.02
C GLU A 115 -19.02 -19.01 5.45
N PHE A 116 -19.49 -18.01 6.18
CA PHE A 116 -20.10 -18.23 7.48
C PHE A 116 -21.53 -18.76 7.33
N VAL A 117 -21.84 -19.85 8.04
CA VAL A 117 -23.22 -20.37 8.21
C VAL A 117 -23.75 -20.07 9.62
N ALA A 118 -22.84 -19.84 10.58
CA ALA A 118 -23.11 -19.33 11.92
C ALA A 118 -21.82 -18.66 12.46
N PRO A 119 -21.83 -17.88 13.55
CA PRO A 119 -20.63 -17.25 14.09
C PRO A 119 -19.48 -18.21 14.41
N GLU A 120 -19.78 -19.45 14.73
CA GLU A 120 -18.81 -20.50 15.05
C GLU A 120 -18.75 -21.59 13.98
N ARG A 121 -19.48 -21.45 12.86
CA ARG A 121 -19.55 -22.47 11.81
C ARG A 121 -19.25 -21.90 10.45
N ILE A 122 -18.26 -22.51 9.79
CA ILE A 122 -17.77 -22.11 8.48
C ILE A 122 -17.97 -23.25 7.50
N ARG A 123 -18.57 -22.97 6.35
CA ARG A 123 -18.60 -23.84 5.19
C ARG A 123 -17.48 -23.50 4.25
N ILE A 124 -16.75 -24.51 3.78
CA ILE A 124 -15.62 -24.39 2.86
C ILE A 124 -16.00 -25.08 1.56
N HIS A 125 -16.10 -24.32 0.48
CA HIS A 125 -16.23 -24.85 -0.87
C HIS A 125 -14.85 -25.19 -1.40
N LEU A 126 -14.52 -26.47 -1.48
CA LEU A 126 -13.19 -26.95 -1.84
C LEU A 126 -12.83 -26.60 -3.28
N LEU A 127 -11.62 -26.13 -3.52
CA LEU A 127 -11.11 -25.86 -4.87
C LEU A 127 -10.58 -27.11 -5.59
N SER A 128 -10.43 -28.22 -4.87
CA SER A 128 -10.07 -29.53 -5.41
C SER A 128 -11.30 -30.43 -5.47
N GLY A 129 -12.11 -30.31 -6.53
CA GLY A 129 -13.34 -31.08 -6.73
C GLY A 129 -14.62 -30.34 -6.30
N ASP A 130 -15.78 -30.99 -6.40
CA ASP A 130 -17.09 -30.38 -6.15
C ASP A 130 -17.57 -30.55 -4.69
N GLY A 131 -16.65 -30.70 -3.73
CA GLY A 131 -16.97 -30.96 -2.35
C GLY A 131 -17.14 -29.70 -1.50
N THR A 132 -17.99 -29.85 -0.44
CA THR A 132 -18.06 -28.89 0.65
C THR A 132 -17.66 -29.55 1.96
N GLN A 133 -16.96 -28.81 2.83
CA GLN A 133 -16.62 -29.22 4.19
C GLN A 133 -17.20 -28.19 5.15
N GLU A 134 -17.79 -28.63 6.25
CA GLU A 134 -18.17 -27.75 7.36
C GLU A 134 -17.25 -28.00 8.55
N ILE A 135 -16.83 -26.91 9.19
CA ILE A 135 -16.00 -26.89 10.40
C ILE A 135 -16.66 -26.06 11.49
N GLU A 136 -16.33 -26.35 12.72
CA GLU A 136 -16.56 -25.46 13.86
C GLU A 136 -15.26 -24.74 14.24
N ALA A 137 -15.35 -23.44 14.52
CA ALA A 137 -14.22 -22.64 14.97
C ALA A 137 -14.65 -21.79 16.16
N ARG A 138 -13.96 -21.94 17.29
CA ARG A 138 -14.24 -21.17 18.51
C ARG A 138 -13.95 -19.68 18.32
N THR A 139 -12.94 -19.37 17.53
CA THR A 139 -12.60 -18.00 17.08
C THR A 139 -12.23 -18.01 15.59
N SER A 140 -12.40 -16.87 14.93
CA SER A 140 -12.09 -16.75 13.50
C SER A 140 -11.42 -15.42 13.16
N LEU A 141 -10.59 -15.40 12.10
CA LEU A 141 -10.02 -14.20 11.51
C LEU A 141 -10.44 -14.07 10.04
N ILE A 142 -10.99 -12.91 9.70
CA ILE A 142 -11.24 -12.51 8.32
C ILE A 142 -10.03 -11.72 7.81
N SER A 143 -9.30 -12.28 6.82
CA SER A 143 -8.11 -11.70 6.21
C SER A 143 -8.08 -11.89 4.68
N THR A 144 -9.25 -11.73 4.07
CA THR A 144 -9.51 -12.01 2.64
C THR A 144 -8.95 -10.93 1.70
N GLY A 145 -8.36 -9.86 2.25
CA GLY A 145 -7.72 -8.80 1.46
C GLY A 145 -8.71 -7.92 0.72
N SER A 146 -8.29 -7.40 -0.44
CA SER A 146 -9.04 -6.47 -1.27
C SER A 146 -9.10 -6.90 -2.73
N GLU A 147 -10.05 -6.34 -3.46
CA GLU A 147 -10.24 -6.50 -4.90
C GLU A 147 -10.37 -5.14 -5.60
N LEU A 148 -10.24 -5.12 -6.93
CA LEU A 148 -10.38 -3.89 -7.71
C LEU A 148 -11.78 -3.29 -7.52
N ASN A 149 -11.83 -2.00 -7.19
CA ASN A 149 -13.08 -1.24 -7.09
C ASN A 149 -13.45 -0.69 -8.48
N LEU A 150 -14.29 -1.40 -9.23
CA LEU A 150 -14.78 -0.94 -10.53
C LEU A 150 -15.96 0.01 -10.34
N ILE A 151 -15.79 1.25 -10.79
CA ILE A 151 -16.88 2.23 -10.84
C ILE A 151 -17.59 2.18 -12.20
N GLU A 152 -18.85 2.57 -12.22
CA GLU A 152 -19.56 2.81 -13.46
C GLU A 152 -19.09 4.13 -14.10
N LEU A 153 -18.41 4.03 -15.23
CA LEU A 153 -17.99 5.16 -16.05
C LEU A 153 -18.37 4.86 -17.50
N PRO A 154 -19.26 5.67 -18.11
CA PRO A 154 -19.76 5.43 -19.46
C PRO A 154 -18.63 5.20 -20.49
N GLY A 155 -18.71 4.12 -21.23
CA GLY A 155 -17.77 3.75 -22.28
C GLY A 155 -16.45 3.15 -21.82
N LEU A 156 -16.20 2.99 -20.51
CA LEU A 156 -14.94 2.48 -19.99
C LEU A 156 -14.72 1.01 -20.38
N GLN A 157 -15.73 0.17 -20.20
CA GLN A 157 -15.64 -1.27 -20.48
C GLN A 157 -15.48 -1.53 -21.98
N GLU A 158 -16.25 -0.84 -22.82
CA GLU A 158 -16.22 -0.96 -24.28
C GLU A 158 -14.90 -0.46 -24.87
N THR A 159 -14.31 0.57 -24.25
CA THR A 159 -13.01 1.13 -24.66
C THR A 159 -11.86 0.22 -24.25
N GLY A 160 -12.02 -0.47 -23.12
CA GLY A 160 -10.96 -1.26 -22.49
C GLY A 160 -9.93 -0.38 -21.77
N PHE A 161 -9.32 -0.91 -20.73
CA PHE A 161 -8.34 -0.23 -19.88
C PHE A 161 -7.37 -1.23 -19.27
N LEU A 162 -6.20 -0.75 -18.87
CA LEU A 162 -5.28 -1.45 -17.99
C LEU A 162 -5.63 -1.14 -16.53
N HIS A 163 -5.42 -2.09 -15.66
CA HIS A 163 -5.34 -1.89 -14.21
C HIS A 163 -4.08 -2.58 -13.68
N SER A 164 -3.73 -2.41 -12.43
CA SER A 164 -2.47 -2.92 -11.87
C SER A 164 -2.21 -4.39 -12.20
N ASP A 165 -3.21 -5.26 -12.00
CA ASP A 165 -3.04 -6.71 -12.19
C ASP A 165 -2.72 -7.08 -13.66
N VAL A 166 -3.27 -6.35 -14.63
CA VAL A 166 -3.00 -6.57 -16.06
C VAL A 166 -1.69 -5.91 -16.48
N ALA A 167 -1.45 -4.68 -16.04
CA ALA A 167 -0.25 -3.92 -16.40
C ALA A 167 1.04 -4.58 -15.89
N LEU A 168 0.99 -5.25 -14.75
CA LEU A 168 2.12 -6.02 -14.20
C LEU A 168 2.60 -7.14 -15.12
N ASP A 169 1.75 -7.64 -16.03
CA ASP A 169 2.09 -8.70 -16.98
C ASP A 169 2.13 -8.24 -18.44
N SER A 170 1.87 -6.96 -18.70
CA SER A 170 1.91 -6.39 -20.06
C SER A 170 3.34 -6.17 -20.53
N GLU A 171 3.68 -6.78 -21.66
CA GLU A 171 4.95 -6.53 -22.35
C GLU A 171 4.89 -5.27 -23.23
N VAL A 172 3.71 -4.66 -23.36
CA VAL A 172 3.51 -3.45 -24.14
C VAL A 172 3.66 -2.24 -23.24
N ILE A 173 4.61 -1.38 -23.59
CA ILE A 173 4.77 -0.04 -22.97
C ILE A 173 4.13 0.97 -23.97
N PRO A 174 3.00 1.61 -23.59
CA PRO A 174 2.31 2.53 -24.51
C PRO A 174 3.12 3.82 -24.70
N ARG A 175 2.96 4.48 -25.82
CA ARG A 175 3.58 5.79 -26.08
C ARG A 175 2.96 6.90 -25.25
N SER A 176 1.67 6.76 -24.89
CA SER A 176 0.97 7.69 -24.00
C SER A 176 -0.07 6.96 -23.16
N VAL A 177 -0.26 7.41 -21.91
CA VAL A 177 -1.22 6.83 -20.97
C VAL A 177 -1.94 7.91 -20.18
N ILE A 178 -3.26 7.74 -20.01
CA ILE A 178 -4.06 8.51 -19.06
C ILE A 178 -4.27 7.64 -17.82
N ILE A 179 -3.79 8.11 -16.68
CA ILE A 179 -3.95 7.41 -15.41
C ILE A 179 -5.13 8.03 -14.64
N LEU A 180 -6.12 7.21 -14.31
CA LEU A 180 -7.29 7.63 -13.55
C LEU A 180 -7.04 7.38 -12.06
N GLY A 181 -6.98 8.46 -11.25
CA GLY A 181 -6.68 8.43 -9.83
C GLY A 181 -5.35 9.07 -9.48
N GLY A 182 -5.11 9.38 -8.20
CA GLY A 182 -3.91 10.03 -7.69
C GLY A 182 -3.40 9.42 -6.38
N GLY A 183 -3.70 8.13 -6.14
CA GLY A 183 -3.16 7.36 -5.02
C GLY A 183 -1.82 6.67 -5.38
N ALA A 184 -1.28 5.88 -4.44
CA ALA A 184 0.03 5.25 -4.57
C ALA A 184 0.20 4.46 -5.87
N ILE A 185 -0.75 3.58 -6.22
CA ILE A 185 -0.69 2.77 -7.45
C ILE A 185 -0.59 3.65 -8.69
N SER A 186 -1.39 4.73 -8.75
CA SER A 186 -1.38 5.70 -9.84
C SER A 186 -0.01 6.33 -10.01
N LEU A 187 0.56 6.83 -8.92
CA LEU A 187 1.81 7.58 -8.92
C LEU A 187 3.03 6.68 -9.17
N GLU A 188 3.05 5.48 -8.63
CA GLU A 188 4.08 4.48 -8.91
C GLU A 188 4.09 4.05 -10.38
N PHE A 189 2.91 3.80 -10.99
CA PHE A 189 2.83 3.47 -12.41
C PHE A 189 3.07 4.68 -13.31
N ALA A 190 2.74 5.90 -12.88
CA ALA A 190 3.13 7.12 -13.58
C ALA A 190 4.65 7.24 -13.69
N HIS A 191 5.36 7.00 -12.58
CA HIS A 191 6.81 6.94 -12.58
C HIS A 191 7.35 5.82 -13.48
N PHE A 192 6.82 4.60 -13.35
CA PHE A 192 7.24 3.46 -14.17
C PHE A 192 7.13 3.75 -15.67
N TYR A 193 5.98 4.23 -16.12
CA TYR A 193 5.73 4.52 -17.52
C TYR A 193 6.59 5.68 -18.04
N GLU A 194 6.67 6.80 -17.30
CA GLU A 194 7.48 7.95 -17.72
C GLU A 194 8.97 7.60 -17.79
N ALA A 195 9.50 6.87 -16.80
CA ALA A 195 10.90 6.45 -16.80
C ALA A 195 11.26 5.65 -18.06
N LEU A 196 10.30 4.90 -18.62
CA LEU A 196 10.44 4.14 -19.87
C LEU A 196 10.06 4.95 -21.13
N GLY A 197 9.76 6.25 -20.99
CA GLY A 197 9.54 7.17 -22.12
C GLY A 197 8.09 7.34 -22.54
N THR A 198 7.11 6.84 -21.79
CA THR A 198 5.67 7.07 -22.02
C THR A 198 5.29 8.51 -21.64
N GLN A 199 4.48 9.18 -22.44
CA GLN A 199 3.82 10.44 -22.07
C GLN A 199 2.68 10.13 -21.10
N VAL A 200 2.69 10.74 -19.91
CA VAL A 200 1.76 10.41 -18.81
C VAL A 200 0.91 11.63 -18.44
N THR A 201 -0.42 11.42 -18.38
CA THR A 201 -1.37 12.38 -17.81
C THR A 201 -2.14 11.71 -16.68
N ILE A 202 -2.16 12.32 -15.49
CA ILE A 202 -2.91 11.85 -14.31
C ILE A 202 -4.15 12.71 -14.12
N LEU A 203 -5.33 12.08 -14.01
CA LEU A 203 -6.59 12.74 -13.69
C LEU A 203 -7.04 12.36 -12.27
N GLN A 204 -7.00 13.32 -11.35
CA GLN A 204 -7.37 13.13 -9.95
C GLN A 204 -8.62 13.92 -9.57
N ARG A 205 -9.57 13.27 -8.88
CA ARG A 205 -10.83 13.89 -8.43
C ARG A 205 -10.59 14.92 -7.33
N SER A 206 -9.80 14.57 -6.31
CA SER A 206 -9.50 15.46 -5.20
C SER A 206 -8.65 16.65 -5.63
N SER A 207 -8.59 17.69 -4.80
CA SER A 207 -7.77 18.88 -5.04
C SER A 207 -6.25 18.60 -5.04
N GLN A 208 -5.83 17.46 -4.48
CA GLN A 208 -4.44 17.01 -4.45
C GLN A 208 -4.35 15.50 -4.72
N VAL A 209 -3.16 15.02 -5.09
CA VAL A 209 -2.77 13.60 -5.05
C VAL A 209 -2.47 13.21 -3.58
N ILE A 210 -2.40 11.91 -3.28
CA ILE A 210 -2.08 11.41 -1.92
C ILE A 210 -2.90 12.17 -0.86
N LYS A 211 -4.23 12.08 -0.94
CA LYS A 211 -5.16 12.87 -0.09
C LYS A 211 -4.98 12.64 1.42
N GLU A 212 -4.28 11.58 1.80
CA GLU A 212 -3.94 11.18 3.16
C GLU A 212 -2.70 11.93 3.70
N ALA A 213 -1.83 12.45 2.82
CA ALA A 213 -0.66 13.23 3.22
C ALA A 213 -0.98 14.73 3.34
N ASP A 214 -0.11 15.47 4.01
CA ASP A 214 -0.18 16.94 4.04
C ASP A 214 0.01 17.54 2.65
N ALA A 215 -0.58 18.72 2.43
CA ALA A 215 -0.61 19.35 1.11
C ALA A 215 0.79 19.64 0.53
N ASP A 216 1.73 20.02 1.36
CA ASP A 216 3.12 20.31 0.98
C ASP A 216 3.87 19.06 0.48
N VAL A 217 3.61 17.91 1.07
CA VAL A 217 4.14 16.59 0.64
C VAL A 217 3.62 16.26 -0.76
N ALA A 218 2.31 16.39 -0.97
CA ALA A 218 1.69 16.16 -2.27
C ALA A 218 2.19 17.14 -3.34
N GLU A 219 2.32 18.42 -2.99
CA GLU A 219 2.82 19.47 -3.88
C GLU A 219 4.27 19.23 -4.31
N ALA A 220 5.15 18.84 -3.39
CA ALA A 220 6.54 18.54 -3.69
C ALA A 220 6.67 17.44 -4.75
N LEU A 221 5.89 16.34 -4.61
CA LEU A 221 5.86 15.27 -5.60
C LEU A 221 5.32 15.76 -6.95
N VAL A 222 4.19 16.48 -6.95
CA VAL A 222 3.57 16.99 -8.19
C VAL A 222 4.53 17.91 -8.93
N ASN A 223 5.26 18.78 -8.22
CA ASN A 223 6.23 19.67 -8.81
C ASN A 223 7.41 18.91 -9.45
N ALA A 224 7.89 17.83 -8.80
CA ALA A 224 8.90 16.95 -9.38
C ALA A 224 8.36 16.22 -10.63
N TYR A 225 7.14 15.72 -10.60
CA TYR A 225 6.50 15.06 -11.73
C TYR A 225 6.34 15.99 -12.94
N ARG A 226 5.89 17.24 -12.71
CA ARG A 226 5.76 18.24 -13.78
C ARG A 226 7.10 18.56 -14.43
N ARG A 227 8.20 18.67 -13.64
CA ARG A 227 9.56 18.87 -14.20
C ARG A 227 9.99 17.71 -15.10
N ARG A 228 9.52 16.50 -14.83
CA ARG A 228 9.75 15.30 -15.64
C ARG A 228 8.79 15.16 -16.83
N GLY A 229 7.83 16.08 -17.00
CA GLY A 229 6.86 16.07 -18.09
C GLY A 229 5.60 15.24 -17.82
N ILE A 230 5.38 14.78 -16.60
CA ILE A 230 4.11 14.14 -16.19
C ILE A 230 3.08 15.23 -15.94
N GLU A 231 1.97 15.21 -16.67
CA GLU A 231 0.86 16.12 -16.46
C GLU A 231 -0.01 15.62 -15.30
N VAL A 232 -0.24 16.47 -14.30
CA VAL A 232 -1.08 16.16 -13.14
C VAL A 232 -2.23 17.16 -13.05
N VAL A 233 -3.46 16.67 -13.25
CA VAL A 233 -4.69 17.45 -13.25
C VAL A 233 -5.56 17.02 -12.07
N CYS A 234 -5.57 17.84 -11.02
CA CYS A 234 -6.41 17.64 -9.83
C CYS A 234 -7.75 18.40 -9.94
N GLY A 235 -8.74 18.02 -9.11
CA GLY A 235 -10.07 18.65 -9.10
C GLY A 235 -10.93 18.22 -10.28
N THR A 236 -10.73 17.03 -10.83
CA THR A 236 -11.45 16.55 -12.00
C THR A 236 -12.65 15.68 -11.64
N ARG A 237 -13.68 15.69 -12.48
CA ARG A 237 -14.80 14.76 -12.44
C ARG A 237 -14.90 14.03 -13.78
N LEU A 238 -14.64 12.73 -13.77
CA LEU A 238 -14.75 11.91 -14.97
C LEU A 238 -16.19 11.91 -15.50
N ALA A 239 -16.37 12.05 -16.80
CA ALA A 239 -17.68 12.09 -17.45
C ALA A 239 -17.92 10.91 -18.42
N GLY A 240 -16.87 10.32 -18.94
CA GLY A 240 -16.97 9.15 -19.81
C GLY A 240 -15.69 8.92 -20.63
N VAL A 241 -15.67 7.79 -21.32
CA VAL A 241 -14.56 7.32 -22.14
C VAL A 241 -15.06 6.91 -23.51
N LYS A 242 -14.28 7.10 -24.57
CA LYS A 242 -14.59 6.58 -25.90
C LYS A 242 -13.31 6.34 -26.70
N LYS A 243 -13.39 5.46 -27.70
CA LYS A 243 -12.38 5.36 -28.76
C LYS A 243 -12.58 6.47 -29.79
N SER A 244 -11.49 7.13 -30.21
CA SER A 244 -11.48 8.13 -31.27
C SER A 244 -10.13 8.08 -31.98
N ASP A 245 -10.13 7.87 -33.29
CA ASP A 245 -8.95 7.89 -34.17
C ASP A 245 -7.80 6.99 -33.67
N GLY A 246 -8.16 5.80 -33.22
CA GLY A 246 -7.19 4.82 -32.67
C GLY A 246 -6.67 5.10 -31.27
N GLN A 247 -7.11 6.19 -30.64
CA GLN A 247 -6.79 6.55 -29.27
C GLN A 247 -7.98 6.37 -28.33
N LYS A 248 -7.71 6.36 -27.02
CA LYS A 248 -8.70 6.36 -25.95
C LYS A 248 -8.85 7.80 -25.45
N LEU A 249 -10.04 8.35 -25.54
CA LEU A 249 -10.39 9.72 -25.12
C LEU A 249 -11.12 9.67 -23.77
N VAL A 250 -10.58 10.33 -22.76
CA VAL A 250 -11.26 10.52 -21.48
C VAL A 250 -11.85 11.92 -21.42
N LYS A 251 -13.17 12.01 -21.21
CA LYS A 251 -13.89 13.26 -20.96
C LYS A 251 -13.98 13.49 -19.45
N TYR A 252 -13.74 14.72 -19.02
CA TYR A 252 -13.84 15.12 -17.63
C TYR A 252 -14.27 16.57 -17.49
N GLN A 253 -14.77 16.94 -16.31
CA GLN A 253 -15.10 18.30 -15.93
C GLN A 253 -14.04 18.82 -14.96
N LYS A 254 -13.66 20.08 -15.14
CA LYS A 254 -12.81 20.83 -14.22
C LYS A 254 -13.19 22.31 -14.27
N ASP A 255 -13.36 22.95 -13.10
CA ASP A 255 -13.73 24.38 -12.97
C ASP A 255 -14.94 24.75 -13.81
N GLY A 256 -15.97 23.87 -13.85
CA GLY A 256 -17.20 24.03 -14.59
C GLY A 256 -17.09 23.85 -16.12
N LYS A 257 -15.90 23.52 -16.64
CA LYS A 257 -15.66 23.29 -18.08
C LYS A 257 -15.58 21.80 -18.39
N GLU A 258 -16.11 21.41 -19.54
CA GLU A 258 -15.87 20.08 -20.11
C GLU A 258 -14.55 20.09 -20.88
N LEU A 259 -13.69 19.13 -20.55
CA LEU A 259 -12.38 18.95 -21.13
C LEU A 259 -12.24 17.48 -21.57
N ALA A 260 -11.27 17.22 -22.44
CA ALA A 260 -10.94 15.87 -22.86
C ALA A 260 -9.42 15.73 -23.06
N VAL A 261 -8.91 14.55 -22.79
CA VAL A 261 -7.53 14.16 -23.06
C VAL A 261 -7.54 12.81 -23.78
N ALA A 262 -6.61 12.63 -24.71
CA ALA A 262 -6.48 11.41 -25.48
C ALA A 262 -5.11 10.76 -25.26
N ALA A 263 -5.07 9.45 -25.20
CA ALA A 263 -3.84 8.66 -25.14
C ALA A 263 -4.04 7.30 -25.81
N GLU A 264 -2.93 6.61 -26.02
CA GLU A 264 -2.94 5.23 -26.55
C GLU A 264 -3.59 4.27 -25.56
N GLU A 265 -3.40 4.50 -24.25
CA GLU A 265 -3.91 3.63 -23.19
C GLU A 265 -4.52 4.39 -22.02
N ILE A 266 -5.44 3.73 -21.30
CA ILE A 266 -5.97 4.18 -20.01
C ILE A 266 -5.49 3.22 -18.93
N PHE A 267 -4.95 3.76 -17.85
CA PHE A 267 -4.61 3.01 -16.64
C PHE A 267 -5.60 3.35 -15.53
N TYR A 268 -6.35 2.35 -15.09
CA TYR A 268 -7.38 2.49 -14.07
C TYR A 268 -6.80 2.26 -12.67
N ALA A 269 -6.77 3.29 -11.84
CA ALA A 269 -6.27 3.28 -10.47
C ALA A 269 -7.21 4.01 -9.50
N LEU A 270 -8.53 3.77 -9.62
CA LEU A 270 -9.57 4.43 -8.81
C LEU A 270 -9.85 3.72 -7.49
N GLY A 271 -8.92 2.91 -7.03
CA GLY A 271 -8.93 2.29 -5.71
C GLY A 271 -9.30 0.82 -5.71
N ARG A 272 -9.22 0.27 -4.51
CA ARG A 272 -9.59 -1.11 -4.17
C ARG A 272 -10.76 -1.09 -3.18
N LYS A 273 -11.39 -2.23 -2.97
CA LYS A 273 -12.42 -2.43 -1.96
C LYS A 273 -12.20 -3.75 -1.24
N PRO A 274 -12.63 -3.89 0.01
CA PRO A 274 -12.52 -5.13 0.76
C PRO A 274 -13.18 -6.33 0.06
N ALA A 275 -12.50 -7.46 0.00
CA ALA A 275 -12.96 -8.68 -0.67
C ALA A 275 -13.76 -9.59 0.29
N VAL A 276 -14.89 -9.09 0.79
CA VAL A 276 -15.68 -9.74 1.83
C VAL A 276 -17.06 -10.23 1.36
N SER A 277 -17.42 -9.99 0.10
CA SER A 277 -18.76 -10.24 -0.44
C SER A 277 -19.21 -11.71 -0.39
N LYS A 278 -18.25 -12.65 -0.43
CA LYS A 278 -18.51 -14.09 -0.43
C LYS A 278 -18.64 -14.71 0.98
N LEU A 279 -18.40 -13.93 2.03
CA LEU A 279 -18.32 -14.44 3.40
C LEU A 279 -19.67 -14.56 4.10
N ASN A 280 -20.76 -14.08 3.48
CA ASN A 280 -22.12 -14.10 4.05
C ASN A 280 -22.23 -13.39 5.42
N LEU A 281 -21.51 -12.24 5.56
CA LEU A 281 -21.34 -11.53 6.84
C LEU A 281 -22.67 -11.11 7.48
N ARG A 282 -23.66 -10.70 6.67
CA ARG A 282 -24.96 -10.23 7.16
C ARG A 282 -25.75 -11.32 7.87
N SER A 283 -25.63 -12.60 7.42
CA SER A 283 -26.36 -13.73 8.02
C SER A 283 -25.93 -14.02 9.46
N ILE A 284 -24.74 -13.60 9.86
CA ILE A 284 -24.18 -13.76 11.20
C ILE A 284 -24.11 -12.45 11.99
N GLY A 285 -24.75 -11.37 11.49
CA GLY A 285 -24.83 -10.10 12.19
C GLY A 285 -23.54 -9.28 12.23
N LEU A 286 -22.59 -9.52 11.29
CA LEU A 286 -21.39 -8.70 11.19
C LEU A 286 -21.68 -7.37 10.50
N GLU A 287 -21.26 -6.28 11.14
CA GLU A 287 -21.34 -4.94 10.58
C GLU A 287 -20.19 -4.67 9.62
N GLN A 288 -20.49 -3.90 8.59
CA GLN A 288 -19.52 -3.36 7.64
C GLN A 288 -19.39 -1.84 7.82
N SER A 289 -18.19 -1.31 7.56
CA SER A 289 -17.96 0.14 7.48
C SER A 289 -18.53 0.72 6.18
N ASP A 290 -18.60 2.05 6.08
CA ASP A 290 -19.01 2.75 4.85
C ASP A 290 -18.12 2.44 3.66
N ALA A 291 -16.87 2.05 3.90
CA ALA A 291 -15.93 1.58 2.89
C ALA A 291 -16.20 0.12 2.44
N GLY A 292 -17.19 -0.55 3.03
CA GLY A 292 -17.55 -1.95 2.75
C GLY A 292 -16.68 -3.00 3.44
N GLY A 293 -15.73 -2.59 4.26
CA GLY A 293 -14.88 -3.49 5.04
C GLY A 293 -15.54 -3.99 6.31
N VAL A 294 -14.96 -5.03 6.91
CA VAL A 294 -15.43 -5.53 8.21
C VAL A 294 -15.11 -4.52 9.30
N LYS A 295 -16.14 -4.06 10.02
CA LYS A 295 -15.98 -3.10 11.11
C LYS A 295 -15.30 -3.78 12.30
N VAL A 296 -14.23 -3.17 12.80
CA VAL A 296 -13.47 -3.64 13.97
C VAL A 296 -13.25 -2.53 14.98
N ASN A 297 -13.05 -2.92 16.24
CA ASN A 297 -12.59 -2.05 17.32
C ASN A 297 -11.04 -2.01 17.38
N ALA A 298 -10.49 -1.30 18.36
CA ALA A 298 -9.04 -1.21 18.57
C ALA A 298 -8.34 -2.57 18.85
N HIS A 299 -9.10 -3.60 19.17
CA HIS A 299 -8.60 -4.95 19.42
C HIS A 299 -8.68 -5.85 18.19
N LEU A 300 -9.02 -5.29 17.02
CA LEU A 300 -9.33 -6.00 15.75
C LEU A 300 -10.53 -6.95 15.87
N GLN A 301 -11.33 -6.81 16.93
CA GLN A 301 -12.53 -7.60 17.19
C GLN A 301 -13.72 -6.97 16.45
N THR A 302 -14.52 -7.80 15.81
CA THR A 302 -15.72 -7.37 15.08
C THR A 302 -16.92 -7.19 16.04
N THR A 303 -18.11 -6.96 15.48
CA THR A 303 -19.37 -6.96 16.26
C THR A 303 -19.74 -8.34 16.82
N GLN A 304 -19.12 -9.42 16.30
CA GLN A 304 -19.17 -10.76 16.88
C GLN A 304 -17.91 -10.97 17.72
N PRO A 305 -18.01 -11.19 19.05
CA PRO A 305 -16.84 -11.18 19.95
C PRO A 305 -15.78 -12.23 19.65
N ASN A 306 -16.16 -13.33 19.03
CA ASN A 306 -15.26 -14.44 18.65
C ASN A 306 -14.69 -14.28 17.22
N ILE A 307 -15.04 -13.23 16.49
CA ILE A 307 -14.57 -13.01 15.12
C ILE A 307 -13.73 -11.73 15.06
N PHE A 308 -12.53 -11.84 14.49
CA PHE A 308 -11.59 -10.77 14.27
C PHE A 308 -11.46 -10.48 12.77
N ALA A 309 -10.94 -9.29 12.40
CA ALA A 309 -10.57 -9.00 11.02
C ALA A 309 -9.28 -8.19 10.95
N ALA A 310 -8.48 -8.42 9.90
CA ALA A 310 -7.17 -7.77 9.71
C ALA A 310 -6.84 -7.52 8.22
N GLY A 311 -5.95 -6.56 8.00
CA GLY A 311 -5.51 -6.15 6.67
C GLY A 311 -6.62 -5.49 5.86
N ASP A 312 -6.49 -5.52 4.53
CA ASP A 312 -7.39 -4.82 3.59
C ASP A 312 -8.88 -5.19 3.76
N ALA A 313 -9.17 -6.37 4.34
CA ALA A 313 -10.56 -6.80 4.61
C ALA A 313 -11.30 -5.84 5.55
N THR A 314 -10.60 -5.05 6.35
CA THR A 314 -11.18 -4.01 7.24
C THR A 314 -11.49 -2.71 6.49
N GLY A 315 -10.81 -2.44 5.37
CA GLY A 315 -10.91 -1.18 4.63
C GLY A 315 -10.29 0.03 5.37
N ILE A 316 -9.47 -0.20 6.40
CA ILE A 316 -8.83 0.87 7.19
C ILE A 316 -7.45 1.18 6.64
N TYR A 317 -6.59 0.17 6.51
CA TYR A 317 -5.22 0.30 6.02
C TYR A 317 -4.91 -0.77 4.98
N GLU A 318 -4.53 -0.36 3.77
CA GLU A 318 -4.12 -1.25 2.67
C GLU A 318 -2.58 -1.35 2.61
N VAL A 319 -1.95 -1.69 3.74
CA VAL A 319 -0.49 -1.69 3.92
C VAL A 319 -0.03 -3.02 4.54
N VAL A 320 0.97 -3.63 3.93
CA VAL A 320 1.38 -5.01 4.23
C VAL A 320 1.93 -5.19 5.64
N HIS A 321 2.82 -4.30 6.12
CA HIS A 321 3.39 -4.45 7.45
C HIS A 321 2.33 -4.30 8.54
N LEU A 322 1.37 -3.39 8.38
CA LEU A 322 0.21 -3.29 9.29
C LEU A 322 -0.67 -4.54 9.20
N ALA A 323 -0.87 -5.10 8.00
CA ALA A 323 -1.61 -6.35 7.86
C ALA A 323 -0.93 -7.51 8.60
N VAL A 324 0.39 -7.62 8.56
CA VAL A 324 1.18 -8.63 9.31
C VAL A 324 1.05 -8.41 10.82
N GLU A 325 1.21 -7.18 11.29
CA GLU A 325 1.06 -6.82 12.71
C GLU A 325 -0.35 -7.12 13.22
N HIS A 326 -1.38 -6.67 12.47
CA HIS A 326 -2.78 -6.93 12.81
C HIS A 326 -3.12 -8.42 12.78
N GLY A 327 -2.57 -9.20 11.84
CA GLY A 327 -2.74 -10.65 11.82
C GLY A 327 -2.15 -11.32 13.06
N THR A 328 -0.94 -10.92 13.45
CA THR A 328 -0.28 -11.38 14.67
C THR A 328 -1.09 -11.03 15.92
N LEU A 329 -1.51 -9.78 16.04
CA LEU A 329 -2.30 -9.29 17.16
C LEU A 329 -3.67 -10.01 17.25
N ALA A 330 -4.33 -10.24 16.11
CA ALA A 330 -5.61 -10.94 16.06
C ALA A 330 -5.48 -12.39 16.59
N ALA A 331 -4.39 -13.10 16.24
CA ALA A 331 -4.12 -14.43 16.76
C ALA A 331 -3.84 -14.43 18.29
N GLU A 332 -3.06 -13.45 18.78
CA GLU A 332 -2.85 -13.26 20.20
C GLU A 332 -4.17 -12.96 20.92
N ASN A 333 -5.01 -12.10 20.34
CA ASN A 333 -6.30 -11.74 20.90
C ASN A 333 -7.30 -12.90 20.86
N ALA A 334 -7.28 -13.74 19.82
CA ALA A 334 -8.06 -14.98 19.78
C ALA A 334 -7.68 -15.91 20.94
N LYS A 335 -6.38 -16.10 21.19
CA LYS A 335 -5.90 -16.87 22.36
C LYS A 335 -6.34 -16.26 23.68
N ARG A 336 -6.20 -14.93 23.83
CA ARG A 336 -6.60 -14.21 25.05
C ARG A 336 -8.11 -14.30 25.28
N PHE A 337 -8.92 -14.19 24.22
CA PHE A 337 -10.36 -14.37 24.27
C PHE A 337 -10.73 -15.76 24.77
N LEU A 338 -10.10 -16.82 24.24
CA LEU A 338 -10.33 -18.20 24.66
C LEU A 338 -9.91 -18.45 26.11
N ASP A 339 -8.88 -17.76 26.59
CA ASP A 339 -8.38 -17.83 27.97
C ASP A 339 -9.17 -16.92 28.94
N GLY A 340 -10.15 -16.14 28.48
CA GLY A 340 -10.88 -15.16 29.29
C GLY A 340 -10.04 -13.98 29.76
N LYS A 341 -9.00 -13.61 29.01
CA LYS A 341 -8.06 -12.50 29.34
C LYS A 341 -8.46 -11.23 28.56
N GLU A 342 -8.07 -10.07 29.09
CA GLU A 342 -8.21 -8.78 28.41
C GLU A 342 -7.47 -8.75 27.07
N LEU A 343 -8.10 -8.18 26.03
CA LEU A 343 -7.53 -8.08 24.69
C LEU A 343 -6.52 -6.93 24.60
N LYS A 344 -5.52 -7.09 23.75
CA LYS A 344 -4.54 -6.04 23.41
C LYS A 344 -5.09 -5.12 22.32
N ALA A 345 -4.81 -3.83 22.40
CA ALA A 345 -5.13 -2.86 21.37
C ALA A 345 -4.00 -2.70 20.34
N THR A 346 -4.35 -2.24 19.14
CA THR A 346 -3.38 -1.77 18.14
C THR A 346 -2.67 -0.51 18.60
N ASP A 347 -1.40 -0.34 18.25
CA ASP A 347 -0.66 0.91 18.41
C ASP A 347 -0.59 1.65 17.07
N ASN A 348 -1.49 2.60 16.88
CA ASN A 348 -1.58 3.37 15.64
C ASN A 348 -0.58 4.54 15.55
N ARG A 349 0.28 4.75 16.56
CA ARG A 349 1.27 5.83 16.56
C ARG A 349 2.32 5.67 15.45
N LEU A 350 2.60 4.42 15.07
CA LEU A 350 3.61 4.07 14.08
C LEU A 350 3.02 3.73 12.71
N ASN A 351 1.83 4.25 12.41
CA ASN A 351 1.28 4.09 11.07
C ASN A 351 2.25 4.66 10.05
N LEU A 352 2.81 3.77 9.25
CA LEU A 352 3.82 4.07 8.23
C LEU A 352 3.24 3.84 6.84
N PHE A 353 3.44 4.80 5.98
CA PHE A 353 3.14 4.71 4.56
C PHE A 353 4.39 5.07 3.76
N ALA A 354 4.70 4.29 2.73
CA ALA A 354 5.75 4.60 1.77
C ALA A 354 5.29 4.31 0.34
N MET A 355 5.69 5.16 -0.60
CA MET A 355 5.35 5.08 -2.01
C MET A 355 6.64 5.15 -2.83
N PHE A 356 6.77 4.24 -3.79
CA PHE A 356 7.97 4.04 -4.62
C PHE A 356 7.88 4.79 -5.95
N SER A 357 7.48 6.07 -5.86
CA SER A 357 7.58 7.03 -6.96
C SER A 357 9.02 7.56 -7.11
N GLU A 358 9.25 8.53 -8.00
CA GLU A 358 10.52 9.26 -8.08
C GLU A 358 10.19 10.76 -8.22
N PRO A 359 10.47 11.57 -7.18
CA PRO A 359 11.00 11.18 -5.88
C PRO A 359 10.04 10.29 -5.09
N GLN A 360 10.57 9.45 -4.18
CA GLN A 360 9.75 8.63 -3.28
C GLN A 360 9.06 9.51 -2.24
N VAL A 361 8.00 8.96 -1.61
CA VAL A 361 7.29 9.63 -0.49
C VAL A 361 7.13 8.66 0.65
N ALA A 362 7.40 9.09 1.88
CA ALA A 362 7.05 8.33 3.09
C ALA A 362 6.53 9.25 4.19
N VAL A 363 5.61 8.71 4.99
CA VAL A 363 4.99 9.41 6.12
C VAL A 363 4.84 8.42 7.27
N VAL A 364 5.13 8.84 8.49
CA VAL A 364 4.88 8.06 9.70
C VAL A 364 4.23 8.94 10.78
N GLY A 365 3.31 8.35 11.54
CA GLY A 365 2.63 9.01 12.64
C GLY A 365 1.58 10.01 12.19
N LEU A 366 1.40 11.09 12.95
CA LEU A 366 0.40 12.11 12.68
C LEU A 366 0.80 13.01 11.53
N THR A 367 -0.17 13.43 10.75
CA THR A 367 -0.08 14.57 9.83
C THR A 367 -0.46 15.86 10.57
N GLU A 368 -0.07 17.02 10.04
CA GLU A 368 -0.48 18.34 10.59
C GLU A 368 -2.02 18.47 10.64
N LYS A 369 -2.69 17.91 9.62
CA LYS A 369 -4.16 17.88 9.55
C LYS A 369 -4.75 17.03 10.67
N GLU A 370 -4.22 15.84 10.91
CA GLU A 370 -4.70 14.94 11.98
C GLU A 370 -4.40 15.51 13.36
N ALA A 371 -3.22 16.10 13.59
CA ALA A 371 -2.88 16.80 14.82
C ALA A 371 -3.86 17.94 15.11
N THR A 372 -4.21 18.75 14.10
CA THR A 372 -5.20 19.83 14.22
C THR A 372 -6.59 19.28 14.58
N GLN A 373 -7.03 18.20 13.91
CA GLN A 373 -8.34 17.57 14.17
C GLN A 373 -8.42 16.94 15.57
N ALA A 374 -7.29 16.41 16.06
CA ALA A 374 -7.20 15.84 17.39
C ALA A 374 -6.98 16.89 18.51
N GLY A 375 -6.81 18.17 18.16
CA GLY A 375 -6.49 19.24 19.12
C GLY A 375 -5.12 19.12 19.76
N VAL A 376 -4.18 18.44 19.12
CA VAL A 376 -2.80 18.27 19.59
C VAL A 376 -1.99 19.48 19.13
N ALA A 377 -1.38 20.19 20.12
CA ALA A 377 -0.48 21.30 19.82
C ALA A 377 0.89 20.76 19.37
N VAL A 378 1.30 21.13 18.16
CA VAL A 378 2.54 20.65 17.54
C VAL A 378 3.45 21.79 17.10
N ARG A 379 4.77 21.52 17.05
CA ARG A 379 5.76 22.30 16.32
C ARG A 379 6.26 21.49 15.14
N VAL A 380 6.50 22.14 14.01
CA VAL A 380 6.91 21.50 12.75
C VAL A 380 8.14 22.21 12.20
N ALA A 381 9.13 21.44 11.77
CA ALA A 381 10.29 21.95 11.03
C ALA A 381 10.54 21.13 9.77
N LYS A 382 11.14 21.75 8.75
CA LYS A 382 11.44 21.15 7.44
C LYS A 382 12.84 21.47 7.01
N TYR A 383 13.46 20.55 6.27
CA TYR A 383 14.73 20.81 5.62
C TYR A 383 14.73 20.27 4.19
N PRO A 384 15.09 21.08 3.17
CA PRO A 384 14.99 20.67 1.79
C PRO A 384 16.23 19.87 1.33
N PHE A 385 16.04 18.92 0.41
CA PHE A 385 17.14 18.17 -0.18
C PHE A 385 18.07 19.03 -1.06
N HIS A 386 17.59 20.12 -1.65
CA HIS A 386 18.42 21.01 -2.47
C HIS A 386 19.47 21.81 -1.69
N ASP A 387 19.38 21.85 -0.37
CA ASP A 387 20.37 22.46 0.54
C ASP A 387 21.17 21.39 1.33
N HIS A 388 21.04 20.12 0.93
CA HIS A 388 21.68 19.00 1.62
C HIS A 388 22.84 18.44 0.79
N GLY A 389 24.06 18.42 1.37
CA GLY A 389 25.30 18.10 0.65
C GLY A 389 25.28 16.76 -0.08
N LYS A 390 24.84 15.68 0.57
CA LYS A 390 24.79 14.36 -0.06
C LYS A 390 23.80 14.30 -1.22
N SER A 391 22.67 14.99 -1.10
CA SER A 391 21.64 15.05 -2.15
C SER A 391 22.13 15.84 -3.37
N ILE A 392 22.87 16.93 -3.15
CA ILE A 392 23.51 17.71 -4.23
C ILE A 392 24.54 16.84 -4.96
N ILE A 393 25.38 16.09 -4.25
CA ILE A 393 26.37 15.19 -4.85
C ILE A 393 25.69 14.13 -5.72
N ARG A 394 24.50 13.63 -5.30
CA ARG A 394 23.71 12.63 -6.03
C ARG A 394 22.86 13.23 -7.17
N ALA A 395 22.79 14.55 -7.29
CA ALA A 395 21.84 15.26 -8.15
C ALA A 395 20.37 14.85 -7.90
N GLU A 396 20.03 14.53 -6.65
CA GLU A 396 18.70 14.10 -6.19
C GLU A 396 18.22 15.13 -5.14
N THR A 397 17.76 16.28 -5.61
CA THR A 397 17.51 17.48 -4.78
C THR A 397 16.03 17.81 -4.63
N ASP A 398 15.15 17.01 -5.18
CA ASP A 398 13.70 17.20 -5.09
C ASP A 398 13.18 16.83 -3.69
N GLY A 399 12.32 17.72 -3.13
CA GLY A 399 11.60 17.47 -1.91
C GLY A 399 12.30 17.92 -0.63
N PHE A 400 11.90 17.33 0.49
CA PHE A 400 12.31 17.74 1.83
C PHE A 400 12.05 16.62 2.85
N VAL A 401 12.64 16.76 4.05
CA VAL A 401 12.23 16.09 5.27
C VAL A 401 11.41 17.04 6.13
N LYS A 402 10.37 16.52 6.80
CA LYS A 402 9.51 17.24 7.73
C LYS A 402 9.40 16.44 9.03
N LEU A 403 9.68 17.10 10.16
CA LEU A 403 9.56 16.53 11.49
C LEU A 403 8.49 17.29 12.28
N MET A 404 7.65 16.57 13.01
CA MET A 404 6.60 17.13 13.84
C MET A 404 6.75 16.61 15.27
N VAL A 405 6.69 17.52 16.23
CA VAL A 405 6.81 17.20 17.65
C VAL A 405 5.65 17.78 18.46
N ASP A 406 5.35 17.17 19.61
CA ASP A 406 4.49 17.76 20.62
C ASP A 406 5.06 19.09 21.11
N ALA A 407 4.25 20.14 21.13
CA ALA A 407 4.72 21.49 21.44
C ALA A 407 5.21 21.65 22.89
N GLY A 408 4.70 20.84 23.82
CA GLY A 408 5.04 20.91 25.27
C GLY A 408 6.22 20.02 25.64
N THR A 409 6.25 18.79 25.11
CA THR A 409 7.23 17.76 25.51
C THR A 409 8.41 17.64 24.56
N GLY A 410 8.25 18.04 23.29
CA GLY A 410 9.22 17.81 22.23
C GLY A 410 9.25 16.35 21.70
N GLU A 411 8.35 15.46 22.17
CA GLU A 411 8.24 14.09 21.67
C GLU A 411 7.90 14.09 20.17
N ILE A 412 8.58 13.25 19.39
CA ILE A 412 8.34 13.11 17.95
C ILE A 412 7.00 12.39 17.75
N LEU A 413 6.05 13.08 17.10
CA LEU A 413 4.69 12.59 16.83
C LEU A 413 4.46 12.20 15.38
N GLY A 414 5.31 12.65 14.48
CA GLY A 414 5.20 12.33 13.06
C GLY A 414 6.38 12.82 12.25
N GLY A 415 6.55 12.23 11.08
CA GLY A 415 7.53 12.63 10.10
C GLY A 415 7.06 12.36 8.69
N ALA A 416 7.45 13.22 7.76
CA ALA A 416 7.21 13.03 6.34
C ALA A 416 8.46 13.33 5.53
N VAL A 417 8.64 12.64 4.43
CA VAL A 417 9.78 12.84 3.55
C VAL A 417 9.39 12.60 2.10
N VAL A 418 9.82 13.52 1.24
CA VAL A 418 9.74 13.41 -0.22
C VAL A 418 11.16 13.56 -0.75
N GLY A 419 11.69 12.55 -1.44
CA GLY A 419 13.08 12.64 -1.90
C GLY A 419 13.69 11.29 -2.27
N PRO A 420 15.04 11.19 -2.26
CA PRO A 420 15.75 9.96 -2.53
C PRO A 420 15.71 8.98 -1.35
N GLU A 421 15.61 7.69 -1.64
CA GLU A 421 15.71 6.58 -0.66
C GLU A 421 14.81 6.75 0.57
N VAL A 422 13.67 7.41 0.42
CA VAL A 422 12.86 7.79 1.61
C VAL A 422 12.19 6.59 2.26
N SER A 423 11.95 5.50 1.53
CA SER A 423 11.48 4.22 2.09
C SER A 423 12.43 3.65 3.14
N GLU A 424 13.73 4.01 3.05
CA GLU A 424 14.76 3.64 4.03
C GLU A 424 14.91 4.73 5.09
N LEU A 425 14.99 6.00 4.67
CA LEU A 425 15.22 7.14 5.57
C LEU A 425 14.16 7.31 6.65
N ILE A 426 12.90 7.01 6.35
CA ILE A 426 11.79 7.18 7.29
C ILE A 426 11.91 6.26 8.51
N HIS A 427 12.63 5.14 8.40
CA HIS A 427 12.76 4.16 9.47
C HIS A 427 13.50 4.70 10.69
N GLU A 428 14.38 5.70 10.53
CA GLU A 428 14.99 6.39 11.65
C GLU A 428 13.95 7.08 12.54
N ILE A 429 12.97 7.73 11.92
CA ILE A 429 11.87 8.39 12.63
C ILE A 429 10.92 7.34 13.25
N VAL A 430 10.65 6.23 12.55
CA VAL A 430 9.86 5.11 13.12
C VAL A 430 10.50 4.59 14.41
N VAL A 431 11.82 4.38 14.41
CA VAL A 431 12.56 3.92 15.59
C VAL A 431 12.54 4.97 16.71
N ALA A 432 12.77 6.25 16.39
CA ALA A 432 12.69 7.34 17.34
C ALA A 432 11.30 7.43 18.00
N MET A 433 10.23 7.35 17.21
CA MET A 433 8.85 7.36 17.71
C MET A 433 8.52 6.12 18.53
N HIS A 434 9.05 4.94 18.16
CA HIS A 434 8.85 3.72 18.95
C HIS A 434 9.35 3.89 20.39
N PHE A 435 10.52 4.51 20.56
CA PHE A 435 11.11 4.80 21.86
C PHE A 435 10.64 6.13 22.49
N ARG A 436 9.66 6.82 21.89
CA ARG A 436 9.16 8.12 22.34
C ARG A 436 10.27 9.15 22.49
N ALA A 437 11.23 9.14 21.57
CA ALA A 437 12.33 10.09 21.54
C ALA A 437 11.81 11.51 21.25
N ARG A 438 12.53 12.50 21.78
CA ARG A 438 12.30 13.92 21.49
C ARG A 438 13.18 14.35 20.31
N ALA A 439 12.84 15.48 19.72
CA ALA A 439 13.71 16.09 18.70
C ALA A 439 15.15 16.34 19.22
N ALA A 440 15.30 16.79 20.48
CA ALA A 440 16.59 16.98 21.10
C ALA A 440 17.43 15.68 21.23
N ASP A 441 16.77 14.54 21.48
CA ASP A 441 17.44 13.24 21.50
C ASP A 441 17.99 12.89 20.12
N LEU A 442 17.19 13.05 19.06
CA LEU A 442 17.58 12.79 17.66
C LEU A 442 18.72 13.74 17.23
N ALA A 443 18.63 15.04 17.55
CA ALA A 443 19.64 16.03 17.24
C ALA A 443 21.00 15.74 17.92
N SER A 444 20.99 15.04 19.07
CA SER A 444 22.22 14.71 19.80
C SER A 444 22.94 13.46 19.27
N ILE A 445 22.27 12.64 18.44
CA ILE A 445 22.85 11.41 17.87
C ILE A 445 23.83 11.79 16.75
N PRO A 446 25.09 11.30 16.79
CA PRO A 446 26.04 11.59 15.70
C PRO A 446 25.62 10.88 14.42
N HIS A 447 25.53 11.65 13.33
CA HIS A 447 25.29 11.13 11.99
C HIS A 447 26.57 11.18 11.17
N TYR A 448 26.82 10.12 10.40
CA TYR A 448 28.00 10.06 9.54
C TYR A 448 27.87 11.01 8.34
N HIS A 449 28.89 11.82 8.08
CA HIS A 449 28.92 12.79 6.99
C HIS A 449 29.81 12.31 5.83
N PRO A 450 29.38 12.46 4.54
CA PRO A 450 28.07 12.87 4.08
C PRO A 450 27.15 11.66 3.84
N THR A 451 26.00 11.63 4.47
CA THR A 451 24.95 10.59 4.28
C THR A 451 23.59 11.21 4.01
N LEU A 452 22.63 10.44 3.47
CA LEU A 452 21.25 10.93 3.34
C LEU A 452 20.56 11.07 4.70
N SER A 453 20.85 10.19 5.66
CA SER A 453 20.18 10.18 6.97
C SER A 453 20.51 11.39 7.83
N GLU A 454 21.71 12.02 7.67
CA GLU A 454 22.04 13.24 8.43
C GLU A 454 21.06 14.40 8.20
N ILE A 455 20.25 14.35 7.13
CA ILE A 455 19.27 15.39 6.83
C ILE A 455 18.24 15.55 7.97
N TRP A 456 17.96 14.49 8.73
CA TRP A 456 17.04 14.55 9.86
C TRP A 456 17.54 15.39 11.02
N THR A 457 18.86 15.58 11.14
CA THR A 457 19.45 16.40 12.21
C THR A 457 19.09 17.87 12.12
N TYR A 458 18.82 18.38 10.90
CA TYR A 458 18.48 19.79 10.70
C TYR A 458 17.12 20.16 11.32
N PRO A 459 15.99 19.52 10.93
CA PRO A 459 14.72 19.82 11.58
C PRO A 459 14.70 19.38 13.06
N ALA A 460 15.44 18.34 13.45
CA ALA A 460 15.56 17.94 14.84
C ALA A 460 16.24 19.02 15.68
N SER A 461 17.31 19.63 15.20
CA SER A 461 18.02 20.73 15.89
C SER A 461 17.16 21.99 16.00
N GLU A 462 16.34 22.31 15.01
CA GLU A 462 15.42 23.45 15.04
C GLU A 462 14.32 23.27 16.09
N LEU A 463 13.90 22.02 16.33
CA LEU A 463 12.81 21.66 17.25
C LEU A 463 13.29 21.27 18.66
N ALA A 464 14.60 21.14 18.87
CA ALA A 464 15.23 20.76 20.14
C ALA A 464 14.97 21.72 21.32
#